data_102bf35e4ea06bb0b78b52e19e635081
#
_entry.id   102bf35e4ea06bb0b78b52e19e635081
#
_cell.length_a   1.000
_cell.length_b   1.000
_cell.length_c   1.000
_cell.angle_alpha   90.00
_cell.angle_beta   90.00
_cell.angle_gamma   90.00
#
_symmetry.space_group_name_H-M   'P 1'
#
loop_
_entity.id
_entity.type
_entity.pdbx_description
1 polymer ?
#
loop_
_entity_poly.entity_id
_entity_poly.type
_entity_poly.pdbx_seq_one_letter_code
_entity_poly.pdbx_strand_id
1 'polypeptide(L)'
;MRDVDRACEMVEKMRKAVDIPLFVKFRTGWKNESEPAIAFAKMLEQAGADALTFHPRVAPDRRTKRPRIDDIRLVKEAVSIPVFGNGDVWDAPSAQSMMERTGCDGLAIGRGAISKPWIFAELSEGFEPTPETYKETLFMFLDQIEKWCDPTRAIKLYKKYCMYFAANFFYGNRLFGQLIAGDSMEKMRENAERCFGDTIPQVGKSLNSLMMNR
;
A
#
# COMPACT_ATOMS: atom_id res chain seq x y z
N MET A 1 -16.36 11.02 5.78
CA MET A 1 -16.36 12.08 4.77
C MET A 1 -17.02 13.29 5.39
N ARG A 2 -16.49 14.50 5.16
CA ARG A 2 -17.06 15.72 5.77
C ARG A 2 -18.12 16.35 4.88
N ASP A 3 -17.94 16.19 3.59
CA ASP A 3 -18.80 16.79 2.57
C ASP A 3 -18.97 15.74 1.45
N VAL A 4 -20.05 15.00 1.56
CA VAL A 4 -20.39 13.89 0.65
C VAL A 4 -20.91 14.43 -0.68
N ASP A 5 -21.75 15.47 -0.64
CA ASP A 5 -22.37 16.06 -1.83
C ASP A 5 -21.31 16.65 -2.75
N ARG A 6 -20.36 17.39 -2.17
CA ARG A 6 -19.23 17.94 -2.92
C ARG A 6 -18.34 16.85 -3.53
N ALA A 7 -18.14 15.73 -2.83
CA ALA A 7 -17.36 14.62 -3.38
C ALA A 7 -18.07 13.99 -4.58
N CYS A 8 -19.39 13.81 -4.52
CA CYS A 8 -20.18 13.29 -5.64
C CYS A 8 -20.22 14.28 -6.83
N GLU A 9 -20.42 15.57 -6.57
CA GLU A 9 -20.33 16.61 -7.60
C GLU A 9 -18.96 16.61 -8.33
N MET A 10 -17.87 16.38 -7.58
CA MET A 10 -16.53 16.24 -8.18
C MET A 10 -16.46 15.03 -9.12
N VAL A 11 -16.99 13.86 -8.71
CA VAL A 11 -17.00 12.65 -9.53
C VAL A 11 -17.84 12.85 -10.79
N GLU A 12 -19.04 13.46 -10.67
CA GLU A 12 -19.89 13.80 -11.82
C GLU A 12 -19.19 14.74 -12.83
N LYS A 13 -18.48 15.77 -12.32
CA LYS A 13 -17.72 16.68 -13.19
C LYS A 13 -16.55 15.94 -13.87
N MET A 14 -15.85 15.07 -13.15
CA MET A 14 -14.79 14.24 -13.72
C MET A 14 -15.36 13.29 -14.78
N ARG A 15 -16.50 12.63 -14.50
CA ARG A 15 -17.16 11.75 -15.46
C ARG A 15 -17.54 12.47 -16.75
N LYS A 16 -18.03 13.70 -16.66
CA LYS A 16 -18.35 14.54 -17.84
C LYS A 16 -17.12 14.98 -18.64
N ALA A 17 -15.96 15.02 -18.02
CA ALA A 17 -14.72 15.51 -18.61
C ALA A 17 -13.86 14.41 -19.26
N VAL A 18 -14.11 13.11 -18.93
CA VAL A 18 -13.27 12.01 -19.41
C VAL A 18 -14.12 10.80 -19.79
N ASP A 19 -13.68 10.06 -20.82
CA ASP A 19 -14.33 8.82 -21.29
C ASP A 19 -13.60 7.54 -20.85
N ILE A 20 -12.47 7.70 -20.14
CA ILE A 20 -11.71 6.59 -19.59
C ILE A 20 -12.31 6.07 -18.28
N PRO A 21 -12.02 4.82 -17.86
CA PRO A 21 -12.51 4.30 -16.59
C PRO A 21 -12.15 5.18 -15.39
N LEU A 22 -13.14 5.51 -14.56
CA LEU A 22 -13.01 6.37 -13.39
C LEU A 22 -13.07 5.55 -12.10
N PHE A 23 -11.91 5.36 -11.45
CA PHE A 23 -11.78 4.66 -10.20
C PHE A 23 -11.82 5.63 -9.03
N VAL A 24 -12.70 5.40 -8.06
CA VAL A 24 -12.81 6.25 -6.87
C VAL A 24 -12.34 5.50 -5.63
N LYS A 25 -11.34 6.06 -4.94
CA LYS A 25 -10.84 5.51 -3.68
C LYS A 25 -11.37 6.29 -2.48
N PHE A 26 -11.92 5.57 -1.48
CA PHE A 26 -12.44 6.17 -0.26
C PHE A 26 -12.17 5.33 1.00
N ARG A 27 -12.53 5.88 2.17
CA ARG A 27 -12.42 5.25 3.49
C ARG A 27 -13.76 5.31 4.22
N THR A 28 -13.88 4.60 5.36
CA THR A 28 -15.11 4.59 6.18
C THR A 28 -15.58 6.00 6.60
N GLY A 29 -14.67 6.94 6.77
CA GLY A 29 -15.02 8.30 7.22
C GLY A 29 -14.48 8.58 8.62
N TRP A 30 -15.27 9.23 9.48
CA TRP A 30 -14.84 9.70 10.80
C TRP A 30 -15.32 8.81 11.94
N LYS A 31 -16.45 8.14 11.76
CA LYS A 31 -17.04 7.23 12.72
C LYS A 31 -16.85 5.78 12.28
N ASN A 32 -16.80 4.88 13.23
CA ASN A 32 -16.62 3.45 12.98
C ASN A 32 -17.98 2.75 12.72
N GLU A 33 -18.70 3.25 11.74
CA GLU A 33 -20.02 2.81 11.30
C GLU A 33 -19.94 2.44 9.82
N SER A 34 -20.60 1.36 9.40
CA SER A 34 -20.54 0.87 8.01
C SER A 34 -21.52 1.60 7.10
N GLU A 35 -22.69 1.98 7.62
CA GLU A 35 -23.81 2.56 6.89
C GLU A 35 -23.41 3.82 6.10
N PRO A 36 -22.66 4.80 6.64
CA PRO A 36 -22.22 5.96 5.87
C PRO A 36 -21.29 5.60 4.70
N ALA A 37 -20.47 4.56 4.84
CA ALA A 37 -19.60 4.09 3.76
C ALA A 37 -20.39 3.41 2.65
N ILE A 38 -21.38 2.61 3.01
CA ILE A 38 -22.30 1.95 2.07
C ILE A 38 -23.11 3.00 1.29
N ALA A 39 -23.71 3.96 1.99
CA ALA A 39 -24.46 5.04 1.35
C ALA A 39 -23.59 5.85 0.38
N PHE A 40 -22.35 6.16 0.79
CA PHE A 40 -21.40 6.89 -0.05
C PHE A 40 -20.97 6.08 -1.28
N ALA A 41 -20.77 4.77 -1.16
CA ALA A 41 -20.45 3.90 -2.29
C ALA A 41 -21.55 3.95 -3.37
N LYS A 42 -22.83 3.87 -2.96
CA LYS A 42 -23.98 4.00 -3.87
C LYS A 42 -24.03 5.37 -4.57
N MET A 43 -23.76 6.44 -3.83
CA MET A 43 -23.72 7.78 -4.41
C MET A 43 -22.58 7.95 -5.41
N LEU A 44 -21.41 7.36 -5.16
CA LEU A 44 -20.27 7.37 -6.07
C LEU A 44 -20.57 6.60 -7.38
N GLU A 45 -21.24 5.46 -7.27
CA GLU A 45 -21.71 4.70 -8.43
C GLU A 45 -22.70 5.53 -9.26
N GLN A 46 -23.68 6.15 -8.62
CA GLN A 46 -24.66 7.04 -9.28
C GLN A 46 -24.00 8.26 -9.92
N ALA A 47 -22.93 8.79 -9.31
CA ALA A 47 -22.15 9.90 -9.85
C ALA A 47 -21.27 9.52 -11.04
N GLY A 48 -21.22 8.23 -11.43
CA GLY A 48 -20.56 7.73 -12.63
C GLY A 48 -19.15 7.18 -12.38
N ALA A 49 -18.86 6.70 -11.18
CA ALA A 49 -17.66 5.89 -10.94
C ALA A 49 -17.80 4.52 -11.62
N ASP A 50 -16.75 4.05 -12.31
CA ASP A 50 -16.70 2.73 -12.95
C ASP A 50 -16.20 1.64 -12.00
N ALA A 51 -15.46 1.99 -10.96
CA ALA A 51 -14.99 1.07 -9.93
C ALA A 51 -14.68 1.81 -8.63
N LEU A 52 -14.75 1.09 -7.51
CA LEU A 52 -14.45 1.61 -6.19
C LEU A 52 -13.24 0.91 -5.58
N THR A 53 -12.41 1.66 -4.86
CA THR A 53 -11.42 1.11 -3.94
C THR A 53 -11.79 1.51 -2.52
N PHE A 54 -12.15 0.54 -1.69
CA PHE A 54 -12.58 0.81 -0.33
C PHE A 54 -11.56 0.36 0.71
N HIS A 55 -11.15 1.31 1.58
CA HIS A 55 -10.29 1.06 2.73
C HIS A 55 -11.11 1.22 4.02
N PRO A 56 -11.53 0.13 4.68
CA PRO A 56 -12.42 0.15 5.84
C PRO A 56 -11.69 0.55 7.13
N ARG A 57 -11.18 1.75 7.15
CA ARG A 57 -10.49 2.36 8.29
C ARG A 57 -10.93 3.80 8.43
N VAL A 58 -11.32 4.22 9.65
CA VAL A 58 -11.73 5.60 9.92
C VAL A 58 -10.54 6.56 9.90
N ALA A 59 -10.81 7.83 9.64
CA ALA A 59 -9.77 8.84 9.51
C ALA A 59 -8.94 9.05 10.81
N PRO A 60 -9.54 9.04 12.03
CA PRO A 60 -8.80 9.13 13.28
C PRO A 60 -7.93 7.91 13.57
N ASP A 61 -8.28 6.74 13.05
CA ASP A 61 -7.49 5.55 13.28
C ASP A 61 -6.18 5.65 12.51
N ARG A 62 -5.13 5.95 13.24
CA ARG A 62 -3.77 5.84 12.76
C ARG A 62 -3.51 4.36 12.39
N ARG A 63 -2.31 4.05 11.93
CA ARG A 63 -1.93 2.68 11.47
C ARG A 63 -2.00 1.61 12.57
N THR A 64 -2.33 1.99 13.81
CA THR A 64 -2.39 1.13 15.01
C THR A 64 -3.58 0.19 15.05
N LYS A 65 -4.68 0.53 14.37
CA LYS A 65 -5.88 -0.33 14.36
C LYS A 65 -5.98 -1.09 13.04
N ARG A 66 -6.46 -2.32 13.12
CA ARG A 66 -6.73 -3.13 11.93
C ARG A 66 -7.93 -2.59 11.15
N PRO A 67 -7.94 -2.69 9.81
CA PRO A 67 -9.11 -2.36 9.00
C PRO A 67 -10.24 -3.37 9.30
N ARG A 68 -11.48 -2.91 9.22
CA ARG A 68 -12.68 -3.76 9.36
C ARG A 68 -12.97 -4.41 8.01
N ILE A 69 -12.19 -5.42 7.66
CA ILE A 69 -12.22 -6.04 6.32
C ILE A 69 -13.63 -6.47 5.92
N ASP A 70 -14.45 -6.97 6.85
CA ASP A 70 -15.81 -7.43 6.57
C ASP A 70 -16.74 -6.31 6.07
N ASP A 71 -16.44 -5.03 6.33
CA ASP A 71 -17.17 -3.89 5.77
C ASP A 71 -16.99 -3.79 4.24
N ILE A 72 -15.93 -4.37 3.66
CA ILE A 72 -15.74 -4.44 2.21
C ILE A 72 -16.85 -5.27 1.57
N ARG A 73 -17.21 -6.38 2.19
CA ARG A 73 -18.34 -7.21 1.74
C ARG A 73 -19.64 -6.43 1.69
N LEU A 74 -19.94 -5.65 2.75
CA LEU A 74 -21.17 -4.84 2.80
C LEU A 74 -21.21 -3.78 1.69
N VAL A 75 -20.07 -3.18 1.37
CA VAL A 75 -19.97 -2.24 0.24
C VAL A 75 -20.12 -3.00 -1.09
N LYS A 76 -19.48 -4.17 -1.25
CA LYS A 76 -19.57 -4.98 -2.47
C LYS A 76 -21.00 -5.42 -2.76
N GLU A 77 -21.73 -5.86 -1.73
CA GLU A 77 -23.13 -6.28 -1.85
C GLU A 77 -24.08 -5.09 -2.17
N ALA A 78 -23.66 -3.87 -1.91
CA ALA A 78 -24.49 -2.68 -2.04
C ALA A 78 -24.40 -1.95 -3.40
N VAL A 79 -23.38 -2.30 -4.23
CA VAL A 79 -23.14 -1.68 -5.55
C VAL A 79 -22.98 -2.75 -6.63
N SER A 80 -23.23 -2.38 -7.88
CA SER A 80 -23.08 -3.27 -9.03
C SER A 80 -21.70 -3.18 -9.70
N ILE A 81 -21.00 -2.07 -9.51
CA ILE A 81 -19.67 -1.84 -10.05
C ILE A 81 -18.58 -2.61 -9.28
N PRO A 82 -17.42 -2.88 -9.90
CA PRO A 82 -16.31 -3.53 -9.23
C PRO A 82 -15.84 -2.81 -7.96
N VAL A 83 -15.57 -3.60 -6.91
CA VAL A 83 -15.02 -3.12 -5.63
C VAL A 83 -13.66 -3.76 -5.35
N PHE A 84 -12.64 -2.94 -5.23
CA PHE A 84 -11.29 -3.35 -4.84
C PHE A 84 -11.11 -3.19 -3.34
N GLY A 85 -10.83 -4.31 -2.65
CA GLY A 85 -10.53 -4.33 -1.23
C GLY A 85 -9.15 -3.75 -0.92
N ASN A 86 -9.06 -2.86 0.08
CA ASN A 86 -7.80 -2.25 0.49
C ASN A 86 -7.60 -2.32 2.01
N GLY A 87 -6.44 -2.77 2.44
CA GLY A 87 -6.01 -2.78 3.84
C GLY A 87 -5.32 -4.08 4.24
N ASP A 88 -4.13 -3.95 4.80
CA ASP A 88 -3.32 -5.00 5.42
C ASP A 88 -3.11 -6.29 4.56
N VAL A 89 -2.96 -6.12 3.25
CA VAL A 89 -2.50 -7.17 2.32
C VAL A 89 -0.98 -7.10 2.23
N TRP A 90 -0.30 -8.20 2.61
CA TRP A 90 1.15 -8.29 2.74
C TRP A 90 1.76 -9.49 2.00
N ASP A 91 0.96 -10.50 1.73
CA ASP A 91 1.35 -11.80 1.20
C ASP A 91 0.13 -12.52 0.58
N ALA A 92 0.36 -13.64 -0.08
CA ALA A 92 -0.69 -14.44 -0.69
C ALA A 92 -1.77 -14.91 0.30
N PRO A 93 -1.44 -15.39 1.53
CA PRO A 93 -2.48 -15.76 2.49
C PRO A 93 -3.39 -14.58 2.89
N SER A 94 -2.85 -13.38 3.10
CA SER A 94 -3.66 -12.19 3.44
C SER A 94 -4.50 -11.71 2.25
N ALA A 95 -3.98 -11.83 1.03
CA ALA A 95 -4.71 -11.55 -0.20
C ALA A 95 -5.90 -12.50 -0.39
N GLN A 96 -5.64 -13.80 -0.29
CA GLN A 96 -6.67 -14.84 -0.38
C GLN A 96 -7.75 -14.65 0.68
N SER A 97 -7.35 -14.47 1.94
CA SER A 97 -8.29 -14.21 3.04
C SER A 97 -9.19 -13.01 2.77
N MET A 98 -8.66 -11.91 2.20
CA MET A 98 -9.48 -10.76 1.85
C MET A 98 -10.49 -11.09 0.74
N MET A 99 -10.05 -11.73 -0.33
CA MET A 99 -10.94 -12.12 -1.44
C MET A 99 -12.06 -13.05 -0.98
N GLU A 100 -11.73 -14.11 -0.22
CA GLU A 100 -12.71 -15.08 0.26
C GLU A 100 -13.71 -14.51 1.25
N ARG A 101 -13.25 -13.65 2.17
CA ARG A 101 -14.11 -13.07 3.22
C ARG A 101 -15.04 -11.98 2.69
N THR A 102 -14.63 -11.28 1.66
CA THR A 102 -15.33 -10.06 1.24
C THR A 102 -16.02 -10.18 -0.10
N GLY A 103 -15.64 -11.13 -0.94
CA GLY A 103 -16.13 -11.27 -2.31
C GLY A 103 -15.78 -10.06 -3.19
N CYS A 104 -14.76 -9.24 -2.82
CA CYS A 104 -14.35 -8.11 -3.64
C CYS A 104 -13.74 -8.59 -4.98
N ASP A 105 -13.82 -7.75 -6.01
CA ASP A 105 -13.42 -8.10 -7.38
C ASP A 105 -11.91 -8.03 -7.59
N GLY A 106 -11.18 -7.44 -6.65
CA GLY A 106 -9.73 -7.32 -6.71
C GLY A 106 -9.16 -6.66 -5.47
N LEU A 107 -7.85 -6.46 -5.46
CA LEU A 107 -7.10 -5.94 -4.32
C LEU A 107 -6.34 -4.67 -4.67
N ALA A 108 -6.37 -3.70 -3.75
CA ALA A 108 -5.51 -2.54 -3.80
C ALA A 108 -4.45 -2.63 -2.69
N ILE A 109 -3.19 -2.74 -3.07
CA ILE A 109 -2.08 -2.99 -2.15
C ILE A 109 -1.26 -1.70 -1.98
N GLY A 110 -1.14 -1.22 -0.75
CA GLY A 110 -0.38 -0.01 -0.44
C GLY A 110 1.02 -0.33 0.08
N ARG A 111 1.17 -0.39 1.41
CA ARG A 111 2.46 -0.59 2.08
C ARG A 111 3.16 -1.90 1.69
N GLY A 112 2.38 -2.96 1.44
CA GLY A 112 2.89 -4.24 0.93
C GLY A 112 3.67 -4.06 -0.37
N ALA A 113 3.16 -3.28 -1.31
CA ALA A 113 3.81 -3.00 -2.58
C ALA A 113 5.06 -2.10 -2.46
N ILE A 114 5.17 -1.28 -1.41
CA ILE A 114 6.41 -0.55 -1.12
C ILE A 114 7.47 -1.50 -0.55
N SER A 115 7.06 -2.42 0.31
CA SER A 115 7.94 -3.41 0.94
C SER A 115 8.45 -4.44 -0.05
N LYS A 116 7.56 -4.91 -0.92
CA LYS A 116 7.78 -5.93 -1.96
C LYS A 116 7.13 -5.47 -3.26
N PRO A 117 7.82 -4.72 -4.11
CA PRO A 117 7.24 -4.26 -5.37
C PRO A 117 6.74 -5.38 -6.29
N TRP A 118 7.32 -6.56 -6.17
CA TRP A 118 6.96 -7.77 -6.90
C TRP A 118 5.71 -8.49 -6.35
N ILE A 119 5.06 -7.99 -5.29
CA ILE A 119 3.89 -8.65 -4.67
C ILE A 119 2.78 -8.95 -5.68
N PHE A 120 2.63 -8.13 -6.71
CA PHE A 120 1.65 -8.35 -7.75
C PHE A 120 1.99 -9.60 -8.58
N ALA A 121 3.25 -9.79 -8.96
CA ALA A 121 3.72 -10.99 -9.63
C ALA A 121 3.64 -12.24 -8.72
N GLU A 122 3.92 -12.10 -7.41
CA GLU A 122 3.68 -13.19 -6.44
C GLU A 122 2.21 -13.64 -6.49
N LEU A 123 1.26 -12.69 -6.56
CA LEU A 123 -0.16 -12.99 -6.50
C LEU A 123 -0.77 -13.44 -7.82
N SER A 124 -0.29 -12.95 -8.97
CA SER A 124 -0.86 -13.24 -10.28
C SER A 124 -0.15 -14.35 -11.05
N GLU A 125 1.15 -14.53 -10.83
CA GLU A 125 2.02 -15.38 -11.64
C GLU A 125 2.76 -16.45 -10.81
N GLY A 126 2.60 -16.41 -9.48
CA GLY A 126 3.33 -17.31 -8.58
C GLY A 126 4.84 -17.02 -8.52
N PHE A 127 5.25 -15.76 -8.75
CA PHE A 127 6.65 -15.36 -8.66
C PHE A 127 7.20 -15.59 -7.25
N GLU A 128 8.33 -16.30 -7.16
CA GLU A 128 9.03 -16.54 -5.91
C GLU A 128 10.30 -15.67 -5.84
N PRO A 129 10.35 -14.68 -4.91
CA PRO A 129 11.51 -13.81 -4.77
C PRO A 129 12.70 -14.57 -4.18
N THR A 130 13.87 -14.37 -4.77
CA THR A 130 15.16 -14.84 -4.22
C THR A 130 15.81 -13.74 -3.36
N PRO A 131 16.84 -14.04 -2.56
CA PRO A 131 17.63 -13.02 -1.88
C PRO A 131 18.14 -11.92 -2.82
N GLU A 132 18.55 -12.29 -4.04
CA GLU A 132 19.01 -11.37 -5.08
C GLU A 132 17.92 -10.40 -5.50
N THR A 133 16.66 -10.84 -5.58
CA THR A 133 15.51 -9.97 -5.89
C THR A 133 15.44 -8.77 -4.94
N TYR A 134 15.69 -8.99 -3.66
CA TYR A 134 15.71 -7.91 -2.67
C TYR A 134 16.89 -6.95 -2.89
N LYS A 135 18.09 -7.49 -3.13
CA LYS A 135 19.28 -6.69 -3.42
C LYS A 135 19.08 -5.82 -4.65
N GLU A 136 18.69 -6.43 -5.76
CA GLU A 136 18.45 -5.72 -7.03
C GLU A 136 17.39 -4.63 -6.88
N THR A 137 16.30 -4.92 -6.17
CA THR A 137 15.23 -3.95 -5.93
C THR A 137 15.70 -2.75 -5.12
N LEU A 138 16.54 -2.97 -4.09
CA LEU A 138 17.11 -1.89 -3.29
C LEU A 138 17.98 -0.97 -4.16
N PHE A 139 18.88 -1.54 -4.96
CA PHE A 139 19.79 -0.76 -5.80
C PHE A 139 19.04 -0.08 -6.96
N MET A 140 18.08 -0.76 -7.58
CA MET A 140 17.20 -0.14 -8.59
C MET A 140 16.46 1.07 -8.00
N PHE A 141 15.94 0.97 -6.78
CA PHE A 141 15.29 2.10 -6.12
C PHE A 141 16.27 3.26 -5.86
N LEU A 142 17.48 2.97 -5.39
CA LEU A 142 18.55 3.97 -5.22
C LEU A 142 18.83 4.70 -6.54
N ASP A 143 19.08 3.96 -7.62
CA ASP A 143 19.38 4.53 -8.94
C ASP A 143 18.26 5.45 -9.43
N GLN A 144 16.99 5.03 -9.23
CA GLN A 144 15.86 5.84 -9.66
C GLN A 144 15.72 7.14 -8.87
N ILE A 145 15.85 7.11 -7.55
CA ILE A 145 15.72 8.32 -6.74
C ILE A 145 16.89 9.29 -6.93
N GLU A 146 18.10 8.78 -7.15
CA GLU A 146 19.26 9.62 -7.47
C GLU A 146 19.13 10.28 -8.85
N LYS A 147 18.55 9.56 -9.81
CA LYS A 147 18.33 10.08 -11.16
C LYS A 147 17.25 11.15 -11.25
N TRP A 148 16.16 11.00 -10.47
CA TRP A 148 14.93 11.78 -10.67
C TRP A 148 14.59 12.76 -9.54
N CYS A 149 15.30 12.70 -8.42
CA CYS A 149 15.01 13.54 -7.27
C CYS A 149 16.19 14.45 -6.92
N ASP A 150 15.92 15.64 -6.40
CA ASP A 150 16.94 16.42 -5.72
C ASP A 150 17.46 15.66 -4.48
N PRO A 151 18.69 15.92 -4.01
CA PRO A 151 19.30 15.16 -2.92
C PRO A 151 18.47 15.16 -1.62
N THR A 152 17.83 16.28 -1.27
CA THR A 152 17.02 16.39 -0.05
C THR A 152 15.79 15.48 -0.12
N ARG A 153 15.13 15.43 -1.27
CA ARG A 153 13.98 14.58 -1.52
C ARG A 153 14.38 13.12 -1.60
N ALA A 154 15.49 12.82 -2.29
CA ALA A 154 16.04 11.46 -2.41
C ALA A 154 16.29 10.82 -1.03
N ILE A 155 16.97 11.55 -0.12
CA ILE A 155 17.22 11.10 1.26
C ILE A 155 15.91 10.78 1.99
N LYS A 156 14.90 11.65 1.90
CA LYS A 156 13.61 11.43 2.55
C LYS A 156 12.88 10.20 2.00
N LEU A 157 12.90 10.01 0.69
CA LEU A 157 12.29 8.86 0.03
C LEU A 157 13.01 7.57 0.38
N TYR A 158 14.35 7.57 0.37
CA TYR A 158 15.16 6.43 0.73
C TYR A 158 14.90 5.98 2.18
N LYS A 159 14.96 6.91 3.14
CA LYS A 159 14.68 6.60 4.56
C LYS A 159 13.27 6.04 4.74
N LYS A 160 12.29 6.57 4.02
CA LYS A 160 10.91 6.06 4.08
C LYS A 160 10.79 4.68 3.44
N TYR A 161 11.43 4.44 2.31
CA TYR A 161 11.47 3.14 1.65
C TYR A 161 12.14 2.08 2.53
N CYS A 162 13.33 2.37 3.06
CA CYS A 162 14.07 1.45 3.91
C CYS A 162 13.29 0.98 5.14
N MET A 163 12.41 1.83 5.69
CA MET A 163 11.52 1.43 6.80
C MET A 163 10.60 0.28 6.42
N TYR A 164 10.07 0.27 5.19
CA TYR A 164 9.22 -0.80 4.68
C TYR A 164 10.03 -2.00 4.19
N PHE A 165 11.10 -1.72 3.46
CA PHE A 165 11.98 -2.74 2.90
C PHE A 165 12.66 -3.61 3.96
N ALA A 166 13.21 -2.99 5.00
CA ALA A 166 13.91 -3.70 6.07
C ALA A 166 13.01 -4.66 6.87
N ALA A 167 11.69 -4.46 6.84
CA ALA A 167 10.74 -5.37 7.50
C ALA A 167 10.67 -6.77 6.88
N ASN A 168 11.25 -6.98 5.71
CA ASN A 168 11.38 -8.28 5.08
C ASN A 168 12.52 -9.14 5.66
N PHE A 169 13.29 -8.64 6.63
CA PHE A 169 14.46 -9.33 7.17
C PHE A 169 14.32 -9.59 8.67
N PHE A 170 14.89 -10.69 9.16
CA PHE A 170 14.81 -11.10 10.57
C PHE A 170 15.25 -10.00 11.54
N TYR A 171 16.34 -9.30 11.24
CA TYR A 171 16.85 -8.19 12.05
C TYR A 171 16.55 -6.83 11.43
N GLY A 172 15.32 -6.66 10.91
CA GLY A 172 14.91 -5.49 10.14
C GLY A 172 15.18 -4.14 10.81
N ASN A 173 14.99 -4.01 12.14
CA ASN A 173 15.27 -2.75 12.85
C ASN A 173 16.77 -2.40 12.79
N ARG A 174 17.65 -3.39 12.96
CA ARG A 174 19.10 -3.19 12.86
C ARG A 174 19.48 -2.81 11.43
N LEU A 175 18.98 -3.58 10.47
CA LEU A 175 19.21 -3.31 9.04
C LEU A 175 18.74 -1.91 8.65
N PHE A 176 17.53 -1.53 9.07
CA PHE A 176 17.01 -0.19 8.85
C PHE A 176 17.96 0.89 9.35
N GLY A 177 18.41 0.79 10.62
CA GLY A 177 19.37 1.73 11.20
C GLY A 177 20.68 1.83 10.42
N GLN A 178 21.19 0.68 9.94
CA GLN A 178 22.42 0.63 9.14
C GLN A 178 22.23 1.30 7.76
N LEU A 179 21.13 1.01 7.07
CA LEU A 179 20.85 1.56 5.73
C LEU A 179 20.70 3.08 5.74
N ILE A 180 20.03 3.64 6.75
CA ILE A 180 19.72 5.07 6.81
C ILE A 180 20.75 5.93 7.54
N ALA A 181 21.85 5.34 8.00
CA ALA A 181 22.91 6.06 8.70
C ALA A 181 23.57 7.08 7.79
N GLY A 182 23.76 8.31 8.32
CA GLY A 182 24.34 9.43 7.56
C GLY A 182 23.30 10.38 7.01
N ASP A 183 23.79 11.40 6.30
CA ASP A 183 23.06 12.58 5.84
C ASP A 183 23.16 12.84 4.32
N SER A 184 23.87 11.97 3.58
CA SER A 184 24.02 12.06 2.14
C SER A 184 23.59 10.78 1.44
N MET A 185 23.18 10.89 0.15
CA MET A 185 22.84 9.72 -0.68
C MET A 185 24.05 8.81 -0.91
N GLU A 186 25.23 9.41 -1.11
CA GLU A 186 26.49 8.69 -1.23
C GLU A 186 26.72 7.78 -0.03
N LYS A 187 26.58 8.32 1.20
CA LYS A 187 26.74 7.53 2.42
C LYS A 187 25.70 6.43 2.56
N MET A 188 24.47 6.68 2.13
CA MET A 188 23.41 5.67 2.15
C MET A 188 23.66 4.56 1.15
N ARG A 189 24.20 4.88 -0.04
CA ARG A 189 24.64 3.90 -1.03
C ARG A 189 25.77 3.03 -0.52
N GLU A 190 26.82 3.61 0.06
CA GLU A 190 27.88 2.86 0.72
C GLU A 190 27.37 1.91 1.80
N ASN A 191 26.39 2.36 2.60
CA ASN A 191 25.76 1.52 3.60
C ASN A 191 24.97 0.35 2.97
N ALA A 192 24.25 0.59 1.87
CA ALA A 192 23.56 -0.45 1.13
C ALA A 192 24.56 -1.49 0.56
N GLU A 193 25.65 -1.03 -0.05
CA GLU A 193 26.72 -1.89 -0.55
C GLU A 193 27.35 -2.74 0.57
N ARG A 194 27.62 -2.13 1.72
CA ARG A 194 28.13 -2.85 2.88
C ARG A 194 27.16 -3.88 3.45
N CYS A 195 25.85 -3.59 3.44
CA CYS A 195 24.82 -4.49 3.97
C CYS A 195 24.45 -5.62 3.01
N PHE A 196 24.58 -5.40 1.68
CA PHE A 196 24.12 -6.31 0.63
C PHE A 196 25.24 -6.72 -0.37
N GLY A 197 26.51 -6.40 -0.07
CA GLY A 197 27.65 -6.71 -0.95
C GLY A 197 27.87 -8.21 -1.09
N ASP A 198 28.69 -8.76 -0.16
CA ASP A 198 29.13 -10.17 -0.20
C ASP A 198 28.09 -11.12 0.38
N THR A 199 27.24 -10.65 1.29
CA THR A 199 26.23 -11.47 1.96
C THR A 199 24.91 -10.73 2.04
N ILE A 200 23.85 -11.33 1.53
CA ILE A 200 22.50 -10.76 1.61
C ILE A 200 21.92 -11.10 2.99
N PRO A 201 21.33 -10.11 3.71
CA PRO A 201 20.69 -10.37 4.98
C PRO A 201 19.61 -11.44 4.87
N GLN A 202 19.45 -12.25 5.91
CA GLN A 202 18.49 -13.34 5.93
C GLN A 202 17.04 -12.80 5.82
N VAL A 203 16.35 -13.20 4.76
CA VAL A 203 14.95 -12.86 4.49
C VAL A 203 14.06 -13.57 5.51
N GLY A 204 13.09 -12.86 6.07
CA GLY A 204 12.14 -13.38 7.03
C GLY A 204 11.33 -12.26 7.70
N LYS A 205 10.28 -12.62 8.41
CA LYS A 205 9.49 -11.60 9.13
C LYS A 205 10.32 -11.00 10.25
N SER A 206 10.54 -9.70 10.22
CA SER A 206 11.12 -9.00 11.35
C SER A 206 10.25 -9.18 12.59
N LEU A 207 10.87 -9.52 13.73
CA LEU A 207 10.18 -9.66 15.03
C LEU A 207 9.56 -8.32 15.47
N ASN A 208 10.14 -7.21 15.06
CA ASN A 208 9.64 -5.87 15.30
C ASN A 208 9.15 -5.29 13.97
N SER A 209 7.86 -5.29 13.76
CA SER A 209 7.27 -4.81 12.53
C SER A 209 7.46 -3.30 12.36
N LEU A 210 8.46 -2.89 11.60
CA LEU A 210 8.71 -1.51 11.19
C LEU A 210 7.53 -0.89 10.42
N MET A 211 6.78 -1.72 9.71
CA MET A 211 5.65 -1.29 8.88
C MET A 211 4.36 -1.15 9.62
N MET A 212 4.28 -1.84 10.72
CA MET A 212 3.04 -1.97 11.45
C MET A 212 3.26 -1.48 12.86
N ASN A 213 2.76 -0.33 13.14
CA ASN A 213 2.22 -0.18 14.47
C ASN A 213 1.03 -1.16 14.50
N ARG A 214 1.34 -2.40 14.82
CA ARG A 214 0.36 -3.45 15.10
C ARG A 214 -0.28 -3.18 16.42
#